data_33f6c9e4187903a83db702621f665b4e
#
_entry.id   33f6c9e4187903a83db702621f665b4e
#
_cell.length_a   1.000
_cell.length_b   1.000
_cell.length_c   1.000
_cell.angle_alpha   90.00
_cell.angle_beta   90.00
_cell.angle_gamma   90.00
#
_symmetry.space_group_name_H-M   'P 1'
#
loop_
_entity.id
_entity.type
_entity.pdbx_description
1 polymer ?
#
loop_
_entity_poly.entity_id
_entity_poly.type
_entity_poly.pdbx_seq_one_letter_code
_entity_poly.pdbx_strand_id
1 'polypeptide(L)'
;MGGFQGEPSLREYVLELTGAARPRVCFLATAVGDSPVATTWFYEQWPASRCEPQHVELFGMPEAVRERLLESDAIVVSGGNTANMLAVWNVHGVDDVMREAWDHGIVLTGWSAGAICWFDSGVTDSFGPQLAPLDGCLGFLAGSFCPHYDGEERRRPVYRQLVADGALPGGYAADDLVGLHFAGSELHAVLSARRGSGAYRVTRGAGGVEETPLEARAL
;
A
#
# COMPACT_ATOMS: atom_id res chain seq x y z
N MET A 1 -3.02 -2.39 -1.75
CA MET A 1 -3.46 -2.85 -3.09
C MET A 1 -2.25 -3.34 -3.87
N GLY A 2 -2.37 -4.40 -4.69
CA GLY A 2 -1.31 -4.87 -5.58
C GLY A 2 -0.88 -3.77 -6.54
N GLY A 3 -1.74 -3.40 -7.47
CA GLY A 3 -1.64 -2.20 -8.30
C GLY A 3 -2.99 -1.50 -8.34
N PHE A 4 -3.00 -0.17 -8.45
CA PHE A 4 -4.25 0.60 -8.41
C PHE A 4 -4.73 1.06 -9.79
N GLN A 5 -3.82 1.55 -10.63
CA GLN A 5 -4.05 1.98 -12.02
C GLN A 5 -5.25 2.96 -12.20
N GLY A 6 -5.63 3.69 -11.14
CA GLY A 6 -6.77 4.60 -11.17
C GLY A 6 -8.15 3.94 -11.15
N GLU A 7 -8.25 2.69 -10.70
CA GLU A 7 -9.50 1.93 -10.72
C GLU A 7 -10.60 2.56 -9.86
N PRO A 8 -11.71 3.01 -10.46
CA PRO A 8 -12.75 3.75 -9.74
C PRO A 8 -13.43 2.96 -8.63
N SER A 9 -13.66 1.66 -8.79
CA SER A 9 -14.36 0.84 -7.80
C SER A 9 -13.55 0.66 -6.52
N LEU A 10 -12.23 0.51 -6.63
CA LEU A 10 -11.32 0.46 -5.48
C LEU A 10 -11.27 1.82 -4.75
N ARG A 11 -11.26 2.92 -5.49
CA ARG A 11 -11.32 4.26 -4.91
C ARG A 11 -12.63 4.49 -4.15
N GLU A 12 -13.78 4.20 -4.78
CA GLU A 12 -15.08 4.35 -4.13
C GLU A 12 -15.17 3.53 -2.84
N TYR A 13 -14.65 2.30 -2.87
CA TYR A 13 -14.57 1.48 -1.67
C TYR A 13 -13.76 2.15 -0.55
N VAL A 14 -12.61 2.75 -0.86
CA VAL A 14 -11.81 3.49 0.13
C VAL A 14 -12.59 4.69 0.69
N LEU A 15 -13.29 5.45 -0.18
CA LEU A 15 -14.10 6.58 0.27
C LEU A 15 -15.25 6.13 1.20
N GLU A 16 -15.89 5.02 0.89
CA GLU A 16 -16.97 4.45 1.72
C GLU A 16 -16.45 4.04 3.12
N LEU A 17 -15.23 3.51 3.21
CA LEU A 17 -14.63 3.11 4.49
C LEU A 17 -14.47 4.27 5.47
N THR A 18 -14.33 5.50 4.99
CA THR A 18 -14.20 6.68 5.86
C THR A 18 -15.49 7.02 6.62
N GLY A 19 -16.65 6.57 6.13
CA GLY A 19 -17.95 6.93 6.66
C GLY A 19 -18.35 8.40 6.49
N ALA A 20 -17.48 9.25 5.94
CA ALA A 20 -17.73 10.67 5.72
C ALA A 20 -18.45 10.89 4.39
N ALA A 21 -19.42 11.83 4.37
CA ALA A 21 -20.15 12.16 3.14
C ALA A 21 -19.26 12.80 2.07
N ARG A 22 -18.21 13.52 2.49
CA ARG A 22 -17.21 14.14 1.64
C ARG A 22 -15.85 14.08 2.35
N PRO A 23 -15.16 12.93 2.28
CA PRO A 23 -13.95 12.72 3.05
C PRO A 23 -12.79 13.60 2.60
N ARG A 24 -11.95 14.03 3.55
CA ARG A 24 -10.65 14.62 3.27
C ARG A 24 -9.67 13.51 2.95
N VAL A 25 -9.09 13.57 1.76
CA VAL A 25 -8.15 12.54 1.28
C VAL A 25 -6.79 13.17 1.06
N CYS A 26 -5.79 12.74 1.84
CA CYS A 26 -4.42 13.23 1.73
C CYS A 26 -3.54 12.26 0.96
N PHE A 27 -2.83 12.75 -0.04
CA PHE A 27 -1.92 11.96 -0.87
C PHE A 27 -0.46 12.20 -0.51
N LEU A 28 0.30 11.13 -0.45
CA LEU A 28 1.75 11.12 -0.30
C LEU A 28 2.39 10.49 -1.55
N ALA A 29 3.07 11.31 -2.33
CA ALA A 29 3.81 10.89 -3.53
C ALA A 29 5.30 10.65 -3.26
N THR A 30 5.69 10.48 -1.98
CA THR A 30 7.09 10.36 -1.55
C THR A 30 7.85 9.26 -2.27
N ALA A 31 7.20 8.12 -2.56
CA ALA A 31 7.81 6.99 -3.27
C ALA A 31 8.27 7.33 -4.70
N VAL A 32 7.77 8.41 -5.28
CA VAL A 32 8.15 8.95 -6.60
C VAL A 32 8.76 10.35 -6.51
N GLY A 33 9.28 10.73 -5.34
CA GLY A 33 9.98 12.00 -5.12
C GLY A 33 9.07 13.22 -5.24
N ASP A 34 7.82 13.11 -4.76
CA ASP A 34 6.78 14.14 -4.82
C ASP A 34 6.55 14.67 -6.25
N SER A 35 6.63 13.76 -7.23
CA SER A 35 6.49 14.09 -8.65
C SER A 35 5.20 14.87 -8.93
N PRO A 36 5.28 16.07 -9.57
CA PRO A 36 4.10 16.82 -9.97
C PRO A 36 3.15 16.05 -10.90
N VAL A 37 3.69 15.10 -11.67
CA VAL A 37 2.89 14.21 -12.51
C VAL A 37 2.01 13.30 -11.66
N ALA A 38 2.59 12.70 -10.60
CA ALA A 38 1.83 11.85 -9.68
C ALA A 38 0.78 12.65 -8.91
N THR A 39 1.11 13.87 -8.48
CA THR A 39 0.17 14.77 -7.79
C THR A 39 -0.99 15.19 -8.71
N THR A 40 -0.70 15.57 -9.97
CA THR A 40 -1.74 15.89 -10.95
C THR A 40 -2.64 14.68 -11.20
N TRP A 41 -2.05 13.51 -11.44
CA TRP A 41 -2.80 12.27 -11.63
C TRP A 41 -3.70 11.95 -10.41
N PHE A 42 -3.21 12.17 -9.19
CA PHE A 42 -4.02 11.98 -7.99
C PHE A 42 -5.28 12.87 -8.02
N TYR A 43 -5.16 14.16 -8.31
CA TYR A 43 -6.32 15.07 -8.36
C TYR A 43 -7.32 14.70 -9.48
N GLU A 44 -6.85 14.10 -10.58
CA GLU A 44 -7.72 13.56 -11.62
C GLU A 44 -8.49 12.32 -11.14
N GLN A 45 -7.80 11.43 -10.40
CA GLN A 45 -8.41 10.20 -9.91
C GLN A 45 -9.29 10.40 -8.67
N TRP A 46 -8.99 11.40 -7.83
CA TRP A 46 -9.72 11.73 -6.59
C TRP A 46 -10.38 13.11 -6.72
N PRO A 47 -11.46 13.21 -7.52
CA PRO A 47 -11.99 14.51 -7.89
C PRO A 47 -12.74 15.19 -6.73
N ALA A 48 -12.71 16.54 -6.72
CA ALA A 48 -13.37 17.37 -5.71
C ALA A 48 -14.89 17.18 -5.64
N SER A 49 -15.50 16.52 -6.63
CA SER A 49 -16.91 16.12 -6.59
C SER A 49 -17.19 14.94 -5.65
N ARG A 50 -16.17 14.16 -5.28
CA ARG A 50 -16.30 12.96 -4.46
C ARG A 50 -15.66 13.10 -3.07
N CYS A 51 -14.59 13.91 -2.95
CA CYS A 51 -13.83 14.07 -1.72
C CYS A 51 -13.26 15.49 -1.63
N GLU A 52 -12.52 15.79 -0.56
CA GLU A 52 -11.65 16.96 -0.44
C GLU A 52 -10.20 16.51 -0.60
N PRO A 53 -9.68 16.49 -1.86
CA PRO A 53 -8.34 16.00 -2.11
C PRO A 53 -7.30 17.04 -1.69
N GLN A 54 -6.27 16.58 -1.02
CA GLN A 54 -5.07 17.36 -0.70
C GLN A 54 -3.82 16.47 -0.83
N HIS A 55 -2.65 17.06 -0.80
CA HIS A 55 -1.39 16.31 -0.79
C HIS A 55 -0.38 16.95 0.15
N VAL A 56 0.65 16.19 0.49
CA VAL A 56 1.80 16.63 1.27
C VAL A 56 3.05 16.35 0.45
N GLU A 57 3.95 17.33 0.40
CA GLU A 57 5.28 17.22 -0.20
C GLU A 57 6.35 17.20 0.91
N LEU A 58 7.34 16.32 0.77
CA LEU A 58 8.44 16.17 1.72
C LEU A 58 9.81 16.56 1.10
N PHE A 59 9.91 16.59 -0.23
CA PHE A 59 11.15 16.95 -0.95
C PHE A 59 11.34 18.45 -1.15
N GLY A 60 10.31 19.26 -0.92
CA GLY A 60 10.37 20.71 -0.99
C GLY A 60 10.54 21.35 0.38
N MET A 61 9.63 22.28 0.70
CA MET A 61 9.50 22.85 2.05
C MET A 61 8.23 22.28 2.70
N PRO A 62 8.35 21.23 3.50
CA PRO A 62 7.21 20.60 4.14
C PRO A 62 6.47 21.58 5.05
N GLU A 63 5.17 21.74 4.85
CA GLU A 63 4.33 22.61 5.67
C GLU A 63 3.16 21.84 6.27
N ALA A 64 2.96 21.97 7.58
CA ALA A 64 1.84 21.39 8.32
C ALA A 64 1.60 19.90 7.99
N VAL A 65 2.68 19.11 7.83
CA VAL A 65 2.61 17.70 7.43
C VAL A 65 1.76 16.90 8.39
N ARG A 66 2.07 17.01 9.69
CA ARG A 66 1.36 16.30 10.76
C ARG A 66 -0.12 16.67 10.79
N GLU A 67 -0.43 17.97 10.76
CA GLU A 67 -1.80 18.48 10.83
C GLU A 67 -2.61 17.99 9.64
N ARG A 68 -2.07 18.09 8.42
CA ARG A 68 -2.76 17.65 7.20
C ARG A 68 -3.04 16.15 7.20
N LEU A 69 -2.10 15.34 7.66
CA LEU A 69 -2.28 13.89 7.75
C LEU A 69 -3.32 13.51 8.81
N LEU A 70 -3.26 14.10 10.00
CA LEU A 70 -4.17 13.77 11.10
C LEU A 70 -5.57 14.39 10.97
N GLU A 71 -5.73 15.42 10.16
CA GLU A 71 -7.05 15.99 9.82
C GLU A 71 -7.74 15.27 8.65
N SER A 72 -7.08 14.29 8.05
CA SER A 72 -7.64 13.53 6.92
C SER A 72 -8.53 12.39 7.41
N ASP A 73 -9.51 12.01 6.58
CA ASP A 73 -10.32 10.81 6.77
C ASP A 73 -9.65 9.59 6.10
N ALA A 74 -8.85 9.84 5.06
CA ALA A 74 -8.04 8.82 4.41
C ALA A 74 -6.67 9.36 3.97
N ILE A 75 -5.64 8.52 4.08
CA ILE A 75 -4.29 8.78 3.59
C ILE A 75 -3.98 7.77 2.49
N VAL A 76 -3.61 8.28 1.31
CA VAL A 76 -3.31 7.49 0.12
C VAL A 76 -1.81 7.59 -0.20
N VAL A 77 -1.13 6.47 -0.28
CA VAL A 77 0.31 6.39 -0.55
C VAL A 77 0.57 5.85 -1.95
N SER A 78 1.39 6.55 -2.72
CA SER A 78 1.74 6.15 -4.09
C SER A 78 2.58 4.88 -4.14
N GLY A 79 2.60 4.23 -5.31
CA GLY A 79 3.67 3.33 -5.70
C GLY A 79 4.96 4.08 -5.99
N GLY A 80 6.06 3.34 -6.21
CA GLY A 80 7.40 3.85 -6.50
C GLY A 80 8.48 3.15 -5.70
N ASN A 81 9.51 3.87 -5.26
CA ASN A 81 10.63 3.31 -4.50
C ASN A 81 10.31 3.26 -2.99
N THR A 82 10.08 2.05 -2.48
CA THR A 82 9.69 1.83 -1.07
C THR A 82 10.79 2.24 -0.10
N ALA A 83 12.04 1.87 -0.37
CA ALA A 83 13.17 2.14 0.52
C ALA A 83 13.43 3.65 0.66
N ASN A 84 13.42 4.38 -0.45
CA ASN A 84 13.60 5.83 -0.44
C ASN A 84 12.44 6.52 0.30
N MET A 85 11.20 6.09 0.07
CA MET A 85 10.03 6.61 0.76
C MET A 85 10.16 6.47 2.28
N LEU A 86 10.47 5.27 2.76
CA LEU A 86 10.62 5.00 4.20
C LEU A 86 11.78 5.79 4.82
N ALA A 87 12.91 5.93 4.10
CA ALA A 87 14.03 6.74 4.56
C ALA A 87 13.65 8.23 4.71
N VAL A 88 12.91 8.79 3.74
CA VAL A 88 12.40 10.16 3.82
C VAL A 88 11.38 10.30 4.95
N TRP A 89 10.46 9.36 5.10
CA TRP A 89 9.48 9.39 6.18
C TRP A 89 10.13 9.38 7.56
N ASN A 90 11.14 8.54 7.77
CA ASN A 90 11.89 8.51 9.02
C ASN A 90 12.59 9.85 9.32
N VAL A 91 13.17 10.51 8.31
CA VAL A 91 13.81 11.83 8.47
C VAL A 91 12.79 12.91 8.88
N HIS A 92 11.57 12.83 8.37
CA HIS A 92 10.51 13.83 8.61
C HIS A 92 9.54 13.44 9.75
N GLY A 93 9.74 12.28 10.40
CA GLY A 93 8.86 11.77 11.47
C GLY A 93 7.45 11.39 10.98
N VAL A 94 7.31 11.09 9.69
CA VAL A 94 6.01 10.71 9.10
C VAL A 94 5.60 9.30 9.54
N ASP A 95 6.55 8.43 9.82
CA ASP A 95 6.33 7.10 10.40
C ASP A 95 5.56 7.15 11.72
N ASP A 96 5.96 8.05 12.63
CA ASP A 96 5.24 8.29 13.90
C ASP A 96 3.84 8.86 13.65
N VAL A 97 3.70 9.81 12.70
CA VAL A 97 2.40 10.39 12.33
C VAL A 97 1.47 9.34 11.73
N MET A 98 1.99 8.41 10.91
CA MET A 98 1.19 7.31 10.38
C MET A 98 0.71 6.35 11.46
N ARG A 99 1.54 6.09 12.50
CA ARG A 99 1.11 5.30 13.65
C ARG A 99 -0.04 5.98 14.38
N GLU A 100 0.08 7.27 14.63
CA GLU A 100 -0.98 8.05 15.26
C GLU A 100 -2.26 8.10 14.41
N ALA A 101 -2.13 8.26 13.09
CA ALA A 101 -3.26 8.22 12.17
C ALA A 101 -3.99 6.85 12.21
N TRP A 102 -3.23 5.75 12.27
CA TRP A 102 -3.78 4.42 12.48
C TRP A 102 -4.57 4.34 13.79
N ASP A 103 -3.99 4.80 14.89
CA ASP A 103 -4.61 4.73 16.22
C ASP A 103 -5.89 5.60 16.29
N HIS A 104 -5.98 6.65 15.49
CA HIS A 104 -7.17 7.49 15.33
C HIS A 104 -8.23 6.89 14.37
N GLY A 105 -7.95 5.77 13.73
CA GLY A 105 -8.87 5.12 12.80
C GLY A 105 -8.96 5.79 11.43
N ILE A 106 -7.98 6.61 11.06
CA ILE A 106 -7.86 7.16 9.70
C ILE A 106 -7.61 6.02 8.72
N VAL A 107 -8.31 6.01 7.59
CA VAL A 107 -8.14 4.98 6.56
C VAL A 107 -6.78 5.12 5.89
N LEU A 108 -5.89 4.15 6.12
CA LEU A 108 -4.58 4.11 5.48
C LEU A 108 -4.64 3.18 4.25
N THR A 109 -4.23 3.68 3.09
CA THR A 109 -4.25 2.90 1.86
C THR A 109 -3.09 3.26 0.94
N GLY A 110 -2.86 2.44 -0.06
CA GLY A 110 -1.83 2.67 -1.07
C GLY A 110 -1.66 1.46 -1.98
N TRP A 111 -0.81 1.60 -2.97
CA TRP A 111 -0.50 0.53 -3.93
C TRP A 111 1.01 0.36 -4.10
N SER A 112 1.45 -0.85 -4.44
CA SER A 112 2.86 -1.15 -4.64
C SER A 112 3.69 -0.76 -3.41
N ALA A 113 4.62 0.19 -3.52
CA ALA A 113 5.40 0.72 -2.40
C ALA A 113 4.50 1.19 -1.23
N GLY A 114 3.40 1.90 -1.55
CA GLY A 114 2.42 2.35 -0.56
C GLY A 114 1.51 1.25 0.00
N ALA A 115 1.66 0.01 -0.45
CA ALA A 115 1.06 -1.16 0.16
C ALA A 115 2.08 -1.96 0.97
N ILE A 116 3.31 -2.09 0.48
CA ILE A 116 4.42 -2.77 1.18
C ILE A 116 4.68 -2.10 2.53
N CYS A 117 4.66 -0.77 2.59
CA CYS A 117 5.07 -0.01 3.77
C CYS A 117 4.27 -0.32 5.05
N TRP A 118 3.05 -0.84 4.95
CA TRP A 118 2.23 -1.18 6.11
C TRP A 118 2.63 -2.46 6.84
N PHE A 119 3.36 -3.36 6.16
CA PHE A 119 3.80 -4.64 6.71
C PHE A 119 5.12 -4.52 7.47
N ASP A 120 5.62 -5.63 8.04
CA ASP A 120 6.98 -5.69 8.60
C ASP A 120 8.04 -5.61 7.49
N SER A 121 7.72 -6.21 6.33
CA SER A 121 8.65 -6.40 5.23
C SER A 121 7.91 -6.61 3.89
N GLY A 122 8.67 -6.68 2.80
CA GLY A 122 8.10 -7.02 1.50
C GLY A 122 9.15 -7.23 0.41
N VAL A 123 8.68 -7.55 -0.80
CA VAL A 123 9.55 -7.69 -1.96
C VAL A 123 9.51 -6.42 -2.80
N THR A 124 10.70 -5.89 -3.11
CA THR A 124 10.83 -4.59 -3.79
C THR A 124 11.93 -4.62 -4.85
N ASP A 125 11.84 -3.69 -5.78
CA ASP A 125 12.87 -3.32 -6.77
C ASP A 125 13.58 -2.00 -6.42
N SER A 126 13.46 -1.55 -5.17
CA SER A 126 14.01 -0.27 -4.70
C SER A 126 15.53 -0.13 -4.86
N PHE A 127 16.26 -1.23 -4.90
CA PHE A 127 17.72 -1.24 -4.93
C PHE A 127 18.31 -1.50 -6.33
N GLY A 128 17.48 -1.63 -7.35
CA GLY A 128 17.89 -1.90 -8.73
C GLY A 128 16.90 -2.80 -9.47
N PRO A 129 17.27 -3.29 -10.66
CA PRO A 129 16.34 -4.01 -11.52
C PRO A 129 16.01 -5.43 -11.03
N GLN A 130 16.64 -5.89 -9.96
CA GLN A 130 16.36 -7.19 -9.36
C GLN A 130 15.48 -7.02 -8.12
N LEU A 131 14.50 -7.90 -7.99
CA LEU A 131 13.66 -7.95 -6.78
C LEU A 131 14.50 -8.42 -5.58
N ALA A 132 14.35 -7.72 -4.47
CA ALA A 132 15.06 -8.01 -3.22
C ALA A 132 14.09 -7.96 -2.02
N PRO A 133 14.43 -8.61 -0.91
CA PRO A 133 13.70 -8.40 0.34
C PRO A 133 13.97 -6.98 0.87
N LEU A 134 12.96 -6.41 1.50
CA LEU A 134 13.03 -5.15 2.25
C LEU A 134 12.42 -5.40 3.62
N ASP A 135 13.21 -5.19 4.65
CA ASP A 135 12.78 -5.23 6.05
C ASP A 135 12.66 -3.83 6.63
N GLY A 136 12.09 -3.71 7.83
CA GLY A 136 12.00 -2.45 8.54
C GLY A 136 11.00 -1.48 7.93
N CYS A 137 9.90 -1.98 7.39
CA CYS A 137 8.73 -1.18 7.07
C CYS A 137 7.99 -0.76 8.34
N LEU A 138 6.78 -0.20 8.26
CA LEU A 138 6.09 0.36 9.43
C LEU A 138 5.58 -0.68 10.43
N GLY A 139 5.44 -1.95 10.04
CA GLY A 139 5.05 -3.05 10.92
C GLY A 139 3.64 -2.91 11.51
N PHE A 140 2.70 -2.30 10.80
CA PHE A 140 1.30 -2.25 11.22
C PHE A 140 0.61 -3.58 10.99
N LEU A 141 1.05 -4.28 9.96
CA LEU A 141 0.58 -5.61 9.59
C LEU A 141 1.74 -6.60 9.64
N ALA A 142 1.53 -7.70 10.35
CA ALA A 142 2.57 -8.72 10.52
C ALA A 142 2.87 -9.47 9.22
N GLY A 143 4.15 -9.75 9.02
CA GLY A 143 4.64 -10.53 7.89
C GLY A 143 5.09 -9.68 6.71
N SER A 144 4.98 -10.22 5.50
CA SER A 144 5.47 -9.56 4.29
C SER A 144 4.38 -9.35 3.25
N PHE A 145 4.62 -8.41 2.32
CA PHE A 145 3.71 -8.14 1.22
C PHE A 145 4.40 -8.18 -0.15
N CYS A 146 3.73 -8.80 -1.12
CA CYS A 146 4.13 -8.81 -2.52
C CYS A 146 3.02 -8.23 -3.42
N PRO A 147 3.16 -6.99 -3.92
CA PRO A 147 2.28 -6.42 -4.93
C PRO A 147 2.58 -6.99 -6.33
N HIS A 148 1.71 -6.66 -7.32
CA HIS A 148 1.89 -7.00 -8.75
C HIS A 148 2.13 -8.49 -9.00
N TYR A 149 1.43 -9.36 -8.24
CA TYR A 149 1.75 -10.78 -8.19
C TYR A 149 1.52 -11.51 -9.51
N ASP A 150 0.57 -11.02 -10.31
CA ASP A 150 0.30 -11.48 -11.68
C ASP A 150 0.83 -10.53 -12.77
N GLY A 151 0.97 -9.23 -12.45
CA GLY A 151 1.31 -8.20 -13.42
C GLY A 151 2.79 -8.15 -13.78
N GLU A 152 3.67 -8.62 -12.89
CA GLU A 152 5.11 -8.68 -13.09
C GLU A 152 5.60 -10.13 -13.02
N GLU A 153 6.01 -10.70 -14.16
CA GLU A 153 6.38 -12.11 -14.31
C GLU A 153 7.32 -12.66 -13.22
N ARG A 154 8.23 -11.81 -12.73
CA ARG A 154 9.23 -12.21 -11.74
C ARG A 154 8.75 -12.15 -10.30
N ARG A 155 7.64 -11.43 -9.99
CA ARG A 155 7.18 -11.21 -8.61
C ARG A 155 6.84 -12.52 -7.90
N ARG A 156 5.98 -13.31 -8.48
CA ARG A 156 5.50 -14.56 -7.87
C ARG A 156 6.62 -15.56 -7.60
N PRO A 157 7.49 -15.94 -8.56
CA PRO A 157 8.57 -16.89 -8.29
C PRO A 157 9.60 -16.35 -7.30
N VAL A 158 9.98 -15.07 -7.38
CA VAL A 158 10.97 -14.48 -6.46
C VAL A 158 10.41 -14.40 -5.04
N TYR A 159 9.17 -13.93 -4.86
CA TYR A 159 8.57 -13.85 -3.52
C TYR A 159 8.48 -15.22 -2.85
N ARG A 160 8.01 -16.23 -3.59
CA ARG A 160 7.98 -17.62 -3.09
C ARG A 160 9.35 -18.12 -2.68
N GLN A 161 10.40 -17.81 -3.46
CA GLN A 161 11.77 -18.20 -3.13
C GLN A 161 12.28 -17.51 -1.87
N LEU A 162 12.05 -16.18 -1.74
CA LEU A 162 12.44 -15.41 -0.55
C LEU A 162 11.77 -15.92 0.73
N VAL A 163 10.50 -16.35 0.64
CA VAL A 163 9.80 -16.98 1.76
C VAL A 163 10.33 -18.40 2.04
N ALA A 164 10.64 -19.18 0.98
CA ALA A 164 11.23 -20.50 1.12
C ALA A 164 12.57 -20.47 1.86
N ASP A 165 13.42 -19.53 1.48
CA ASP A 165 14.75 -19.35 2.05
C ASP A 165 14.74 -18.70 3.44
N GLY A 166 13.59 -18.16 3.86
CA GLY A 166 13.44 -17.44 5.11
C GLY A 166 14.03 -16.03 5.08
N ALA A 167 14.33 -15.51 3.89
CA ALA A 167 14.74 -14.11 3.69
C ALA A 167 13.59 -13.12 3.88
N LEU A 168 12.34 -13.58 3.73
CA LEU A 168 11.14 -12.88 4.14
C LEU A 168 10.26 -13.79 4.99
N PRO A 169 9.57 -13.27 6.00
CA PRO A 169 8.51 -14.00 6.66
C PRO A 169 7.37 -14.29 5.68
N GLY A 170 6.55 -15.30 5.98
CA GLY A 170 5.31 -15.49 5.23
C GLY A 170 4.41 -14.27 5.32
N GLY A 171 3.53 -14.10 4.33
CA GLY A 171 2.70 -12.90 4.27
C GLY A 171 1.59 -12.99 3.24
N TYR A 172 1.32 -11.89 2.58
CA TYR A 172 0.28 -11.76 1.58
C TYR A 172 0.85 -11.36 0.23
N ALA A 173 0.21 -11.81 -0.83
CA ALA A 173 0.46 -11.34 -2.18
C ALA A 173 -0.84 -10.90 -2.84
N ALA A 174 -0.80 -9.91 -3.70
CA ALA A 174 -1.97 -9.42 -4.41
C ALA A 174 -1.66 -9.15 -5.87
N ASP A 175 -2.56 -9.62 -6.73
CA ASP A 175 -2.59 -9.28 -8.14
C ASP A 175 -2.88 -7.79 -8.35
N ASP A 176 -2.64 -7.28 -9.55
CA ASP A 176 -3.08 -5.94 -9.93
C ASP A 176 -4.60 -5.81 -9.84
N LEU A 177 -5.06 -4.64 -9.41
CA LEU A 177 -6.48 -4.32 -9.20
C LEU A 177 -7.16 -5.15 -8.09
N VAL A 178 -6.34 -5.69 -7.18
CA VAL A 178 -6.82 -6.40 -5.98
C VAL A 178 -6.44 -5.62 -4.72
N GLY A 179 -7.41 -5.39 -3.85
CA GLY A 179 -7.24 -4.77 -2.54
C GLY A 179 -7.41 -5.77 -1.41
N LEU A 180 -6.54 -5.68 -0.39
CA LEU A 180 -6.73 -6.34 0.89
C LEU A 180 -7.18 -5.30 1.90
N HIS A 181 -8.35 -5.48 2.49
CA HIS A 181 -8.86 -4.63 3.56
C HIS A 181 -8.63 -5.31 4.90
N PHE A 182 -7.89 -4.63 5.76
CA PHE A 182 -7.64 -5.04 7.14
C PHE A 182 -8.46 -4.15 8.08
N ALA A 183 -9.12 -4.74 9.05
CA ALA A 183 -9.74 -4.04 10.17
C ALA A 183 -8.82 -4.21 11.38
N GLY A 184 -8.15 -3.14 11.79
CA GLY A 184 -6.95 -3.27 12.61
C GLY A 184 -5.92 -4.14 11.89
N SER A 185 -5.39 -5.16 12.53
CA SER A 185 -4.42 -6.11 11.94
C SER A 185 -5.05 -7.36 11.31
N GLU A 186 -6.39 -7.50 11.36
CA GLU A 186 -7.08 -8.69 10.86
C GLU A 186 -7.57 -8.48 9.42
N LEU A 187 -7.31 -9.45 8.54
CA LEU A 187 -7.82 -9.41 7.16
C LEU A 187 -9.34 -9.56 7.18
N HIS A 188 -10.03 -8.49 6.80
CA HIS A 188 -11.49 -8.41 6.76
C HIS A 188 -12.07 -8.82 5.40
N ALA A 189 -11.46 -8.36 4.31
CA ALA A 189 -11.93 -8.65 2.96
C ALA A 189 -10.82 -8.61 1.92
N VAL A 190 -10.97 -9.39 0.87
CA VAL A 190 -10.23 -9.26 -0.38
C VAL A 190 -11.18 -8.78 -1.46
N LEU A 191 -10.78 -7.77 -2.20
CA LEU A 191 -11.62 -7.08 -3.18
C LEU A 191 -10.93 -7.13 -4.55
N SER A 192 -11.65 -7.50 -5.58
CA SER A 192 -11.10 -7.54 -6.93
C SER A 192 -11.94 -6.71 -7.89
N ALA A 193 -11.30 -5.75 -8.53
CA ALA A 193 -11.87 -4.95 -9.61
C ALA A 193 -11.64 -5.59 -10.99
N ARG A 194 -10.94 -6.73 -11.04
CA ARG A 194 -10.68 -7.45 -12.28
C ARG A 194 -11.04 -8.94 -12.13
N ARG A 195 -11.91 -9.42 -13.02
CA ARG A 195 -12.30 -10.82 -13.01
C ARG A 195 -11.09 -11.75 -13.15
N GLY A 196 -10.99 -12.73 -12.25
CA GLY A 196 -9.93 -13.74 -12.26
C GLY A 196 -8.66 -13.34 -11.54
N SER A 197 -8.55 -12.09 -11.04
CA SER A 197 -7.46 -11.67 -10.18
C SER A 197 -7.80 -11.90 -8.72
N GLY A 198 -6.79 -12.18 -7.89
CA GLY A 198 -6.96 -12.52 -6.49
C GLY A 198 -5.80 -12.12 -5.59
N ALA A 199 -5.89 -12.56 -4.38
CA ALA A 199 -4.82 -12.46 -3.40
C ALA A 199 -4.50 -13.83 -2.81
N TYR A 200 -3.35 -13.93 -2.20
CA TYR A 200 -2.81 -15.20 -1.72
C TYR A 200 -2.19 -15.02 -0.33
N ARG A 201 -2.38 -16.00 0.53
CA ARG A 201 -1.55 -16.18 1.72
C ARG A 201 -0.37 -17.06 1.32
N VAL A 202 0.85 -16.57 1.55
CA VAL A 202 2.08 -17.29 1.24
C VAL A 202 2.80 -17.59 2.55
N THR A 203 3.05 -18.88 2.83
CA THR A 203 3.66 -19.30 4.08
C THR A 203 4.75 -20.35 3.84
N ARG A 204 5.70 -20.43 4.77
CA ARG A 204 6.70 -21.49 4.79
C ARG A 204 6.16 -22.69 5.54
N GLY A 205 5.96 -23.82 4.85
CA GLY A 205 5.53 -25.09 5.41
C GLY A 205 6.68 -26.10 5.51
N ALA A 206 6.39 -27.26 6.06
CA ALA A 206 7.37 -28.36 6.19
C ALA A 206 7.84 -28.92 4.83
N GLY A 207 7.02 -28.79 3.79
CA GLY A 207 7.30 -29.26 2.43
C GLY A 207 7.78 -28.16 1.47
N GLY A 208 8.06 -26.96 1.96
CA GLY A 208 8.42 -25.79 1.14
C GLY A 208 7.44 -24.64 1.32
N VAL A 209 7.24 -23.83 0.28
CA VAL A 209 6.31 -22.69 0.33
C VAL A 209 4.91 -23.14 -0.08
N GLU A 210 3.97 -22.88 0.79
CA GLU A 210 2.54 -23.05 0.55
C GLU A 210 1.93 -21.71 0.12
N GLU A 211 1.06 -21.76 -0.89
CA GLU A 211 0.34 -20.62 -1.42
C GLU A 211 -1.15 -20.93 -1.42
N THR A 212 -1.90 -20.25 -0.58
CA THR A 212 -3.33 -20.45 -0.42
C THR A 212 -4.07 -19.27 -1.03
N PRO A 213 -4.92 -19.48 -2.05
CA PRO A 213 -5.76 -18.41 -2.60
C PRO A 213 -6.74 -17.93 -1.53
N LEU A 214 -6.99 -16.62 -1.51
CA LEU A 214 -7.96 -15.96 -0.66
C LEU A 214 -9.22 -15.66 -1.48
N GLU A 215 -10.39 -15.90 -0.88
CA GLU A 215 -11.66 -15.61 -1.54
C GLU A 215 -11.80 -14.10 -1.79
N ALA A 216 -11.93 -13.71 -3.04
CA ALA A 216 -12.05 -12.32 -3.45
C ALA A 216 -13.50 -11.99 -3.83
N ARG A 217 -14.04 -10.90 -3.24
CA ARG A 217 -15.30 -10.31 -3.65
C ARG A 217 -15.07 -9.39 -4.85
N ALA A 218 -15.86 -9.55 -5.90
CA ALA A 218 -15.87 -8.61 -7.03
C ALA A 218 -16.46 -7.25 -6.60
N LEU A 219 -15.86 -6.16 -7.09
CA LEU A 219 -16.35 -4.79 -6.97
C LEU A 219 -17.13 -4.36 -8.20
#